data_9db682c53c322e6ca379cd3e734e3d27
#
_entry.id   9db682c53c322e6ca379cd3e734e3d27
#
_cell.length_a   1.000
_cell.length_b   1.000
_cell.length_c   1.000
_cell.angle_alpha   90.00
_cell.angle_beta   90.00
_cell.angle_gamma   90.00
#
_symmetry.space_group_name_H-M   'P 1'
#
loop_
_entity.id
_entity.type
_entity.pdbx_description
1 polymer ?
#
loop_
_entity_poly.entity_id
_entity_poly.type
_entity_poly.pdbx_seq_one_letter_code
_entity_poly.pdbx_strand_id
1 'polypeptide(L)'
;MKIFYKFILAIAALTVATQAFAGGPMTNTNQSAHFLRSIARGTSLDSDAVYNNPAGVVFMSDGFHIGLNDQMAKQTRTITSTYAPFAMGAQNPGAATKEYKGEVFSPVIPSVHFAWKHNRWAVMAGIGVNGGGGSLEFNNGLGSFERQFSALPAAISQLGAAMGLSASQYDMNMQLTGKS
;
A
#
# COMPACT_ATOMS: atom_id res chain seq x y z
N MET A 1 -37.41 -22.96 5.03
CA MET A 1 -37.35 -21.50 5.10
C MET A 1 -36.41 -20.95 6.18
N LYS A 2 -36.48 -21.36 7.45
CA LYS A 2 -35.65 -20.83 8.52
C LYS A 2 -34.12 -21.06 8.35
N ILE A 3 -33.70 -22.15 7.73
CA ILE A 3 -32.28 -22.45 7.47
C ILE A 3 -31.72 -21.58 6.36
N PHE A 4 -32.49 -21.36 5.31
CA PHE A 4 -32.10 -20.50 4.18
C PHE A 4 -31.90 -19.04 4.60
N TYR A 5 -32.74 -18.54 5.49
CA TYR A 5 -32.62 -17.19 6.06
C TYR A 5 -31.37 -17.02 6.93
N LYS A 6 -30.99 -18.05 7.70
CA LYS A 6 -29.76 -18.05 8.49
C LYS A 6 -28.52 -18.07 7.62
N PHE A 7 -28.59 -18.75 6.46
CA PHE A 7 -27.49 -18.81 5.50
C PHE A 7 -27.29 -17.45 4.80
N ILE A 8 -28.38 -16.79 4.40
CA ILE A 8 -28.32 -15.43 3.82
C ILE A 8 -27.79 -14.42 4.85
N LEU A 9 -28.25 -14.52 6.09
CA LEU A 9 -27.79 -13.63 7.17
C LEU A 9 -26.29 -13.83 7.49
N ALA A 10 -25.80 -15.08 7.45
CA ALA A 10 -24.39 -15.38 7.63
C ALA A 10 -23.52 -14.84 6.49
N ILE A 11 -23.99 -14.95 5.23
CA ILE A 11 -23.30 -14.37 4.08
C ILE A 11 -23.30 -12.84 4.17
N ALA A 12 -24.43 -12.23 4.54
CA ALA A 12 -24.53 -10.78 4.72
C ALA A 12 -23.63 -10.29 5.88
N ALA A 13 -23.50 -11.05 6.97
CA ALA A 13 -22.61 -10.73 8.07
C ALA A 13 -21.14 -10.85 7.69
N LEU A 14 -20.77 -11.82 6.84
CA LEU A 14 -19.40 -11.94 6.30
C LEU A 14 -19.04 -10.75 5.39
N THR A 15 -19.97 -10.21 4.63
CA THR A 15 -19.72 -9.06 3.75
C THR A 15 -19.57 -7.73 4.53
N VAL A 16 -20.17 -7.61 5.70
CA VAL A 16 -20.04 -6.42 6.57
C VAL A 16 -18.76 -6.44 7.41
N ALA A 17 -18.17 -7.62 7.64
CA ALA A 17 -16.99 -7.77 8.47
C ALA A 17 -15.66 -7.41 7.75
N THR A 18 -15.67 -7.18 6.45
CA THR A 18 -14.50 -6.67 5.74
C THR A 18 -14.38 -5.17 5.93
N GLN A 19 -13.76 -4.76 7.03
CA GLN A 19 -13.21 -3.42 7.14
C GLN A 19 -12.18 -3.28 6.03
N ALA A 20 -12.54 -2.60 4.95
CA ALA A 20 -11.60 -2.26 3.92
C ALA A 20 -10.62 -1.22 4.47
N PHE A 21 -9.50 -1.67 5.03
CA PHE A 21 -8.35 -0.81 5.25
C PHE A 21 -7.78 -0.46 3.88
N ALA A 22 -8.41 0.49 3.20
CA ALA A 22 -7.90 1.03 1.96
C ALA A 22 -6.81 2.06 2.29
N GLY A 23 -5.59 1.87 1.84
CA GLY A 23 -4.55 2.87 1.89
C GLY A 23 -3.25 2.50 2.57
N GLY A 24 -2.85 1.24 2.54
CA GLY A 24 -1.50 0.84 2.93
C GLY A 24 -0.42 1.42 1.99
N PRO A 25 0.87 1.37 2.38
CA PRO A 25 1.98 1.83 1.56
C PRO A 25 2.07 1.10 0.21
N MET A 26 1.48 -0.07 0.12
CA MET A 26 1.34 -0.85 -1.11
C MET A 26 -0.13 -1.12 -1.42
N THR A 27 -0.53 -0.81 -2.65
CA THR A 27 -1.80 -1.24 -3.22
C THR A 27 -1.51 -2.27 -4.31
N ASN A 28 -2.19 -3.40 -4.26
CA ASN A 28 -2.06 -4.46 -5.25
C ASN A 28 -3.38 -4.61 -6.01
N THR A 29 -3.40 -4.15 -7.26
CA THR A 29 -4.51 -4.36 -8.19
C THR A 29 -4.32 -5.61 -9.05
N ASN A 30 -3.18 -6.27 -8.92
CA ASN A 30 -2.81 -7.45 -9.66
C ASN A 30 -2.92 -8.68 -8.75
N GLN A 31 -3.87 -9.55 -9.05
CA GLN A 31 -4.12 -10.79 -8.32
C GLN A 31 -3.67 -12.04 -9.10
N SER A 32 -2.93 -11.87 -10.21
CA SER A 32 -2.52 -12.96 -11.06
C SER A 32 -1.21 -12.68 -11.79
N ALA A 33 -0.35 -13.67 -11.92
CA ALA A 33 0.87 -13.59 -12.74
C ALA A 33 0.57 -13.33 -14.23
N HIS A 34 -0.62 -13.67 -14.70
CA HIS A 34 -1.06 -13.35 -16.07
C HIS A 34 -1.17 -11.84 -16.31
N PHE A 35 -1.47 -11.04 -15.28
CA PHE A 35 -1.51 -9.60 -15.37
C PHE A 35 -0.15 -8.99 -15.76
N LEU A 36 0.96 -9.57 -15.33
CA LEU A 36 2.31 -9.12 -15.69
C LEU A 36 2.61 -9.32 -17.18
N ARG A 37 1.97 -10.31 -17.81
CA ARG A 37 2.12 -10.58 -19.25
C ARG A 37 1.22 -9.70 -20.11
N SER A 38 0.06 -9.34 -19.58
CA SER A 38 -0.92 -8.50 -20.25
C SER A 38 -1.77 -7.79 -19.21
N ILE A 39 -1.64 -6.46 -19.12
CA ILE A 39 -2.41 -5.62 -18.20
C ILE A 39 -3.89 -5.53 -18.58
N ALA A 40 -4.24 -5.81 -19.83
CA ALA A 40 -5.62 -5.81 -20.32
C ALA A 40 -6.34 -7.13 -19.96
N ARG A 41 -6.56 -7.40 -18.67
CA ARG A 41 -7.20 -8.63 -18.19
C ARG A 41 -8.73 -8.56 -18.08
N GLY A 42 -9.34 -7.42 -18.41
CA GLY A 42 -10.80 -7.25 -18.38
C GLY A 42 -11.59 -8.17 -19.32
N THR A 43 -10.91 -8.88 -20.24
CA THR A 43 -11.50 -9.90 -21.12
C THR A 43 -10.95 -11.30 -20.81
N SER A 44 -10.32 -11.51 -19.65
CA SER A 44 -9.78 -12.82 -19.30
C SER A 44 -10.85 -13.90 -19.25
N LEU A 45 -10.51 -15.07 -19.76
CA LEU A 45 -11.27 -16.30 -19.66
C LEU A 45 -10.51 -17.41 -18.92
N ASP A 46 -9.40 -17.05 -18.28
CA ASP A 46 -8.59 -17.94 -17.46
C ASP A 46 -9.03 -17.87 -15.97
N SER A 47 -8.36 -18.57 -15.09
CA SER A 47 -8.66 -18.61 -13.65
C SER A 47 -8.67 -17.22 -12.98
N ASP A 48 -7.91 -16.27 -13.50
CA ASP A 48 -7.90 -14.89 -13.03
C ASP A 48 -9.12 -14.08 -13.46
N ALA A 49 -9.98 -14.63 -14.32
CA ALA A 49 -11.29 -14.07 -14.62
C ALA A 49 -12.15 -13.90 -13.37
N VAL A 50 -11.97 -14.76 -12.38
CA VAL A 50 -12.64 -14.65 -11.06
C VAL A 50 -12.47 -13.26 -10.45
N TYR A 51 -11.32 -12.64 -10.62
CA TYR A 51 -11.03 -11.30 -10.14
C TYR A 51 -11.21 -10.21 -11.21
N ASN A 52 -10.66 -10.43 -12.42
CA ASN A 52 -10.57 -9.39 -13.44
C ASN A 52 -11.81 -9.30 -14.35
N ASN A 53 -12.50 -10.41 -14.57
CA ASN A 53 -13.66 -10.51 -15.47
C ASN A 53 -14.64 -11.59 -14.99
N PRO A 54 -15.37 -11.37 -13.89
CA PRO A 54 -16.28 -12.36 -13.34
C PRO A 54 -17.30 -12.90 -14.36
N ALA A 55 -17.77 -12.07 -15.28
CA ALA A 55 -18.65 -12.48 -16.37
C ALA A 55 -17.97 -13.45 -17.35
N GLY A 56 -16.65 -13.39 -17.48
CA GLY A 56 -15.88 -14.28 -18.35
C GLY A 56 -15.87 -15.73 -17.88
N VAL A 57 -16.13 -15.99 -16.61
CA VAL A 57 -16.12 -17.35 -16.03
C VAL A 57 -17.15 -18.26 -16.72
N VAL A 58 -18.28 -17.72 -17.19
CA VAL A 58 -19.30 -18.51 -17.90
C VAL A 58 -18.84 -19.02 -19.27
N PHE A 59 -17.79 -18.46 -19.83
CA PHE A 59 -17.20 -18.87 -21.10
C PHE A 59 -16.02 -19.84 -20.94
N MET A 60 -15.62 -20.15 -19.72
CA MET A 60 -14.62 -21.18 -19.45
C MET A 60 -15.17 -22.56 -19.82
N SER A 61 -14.30 -23.53 -19.95
CA SER A 61 -14.72 -24.93 -20.13
C SER A 61 -15.45 -25.46 -18.90
N ASP A 62 -16.31 -26.45 -19.08
CA ASP A 62 -16.97 -27.09 -17.94
C ASP A 62 -15.93 -27.83 -17.07
N GLY A 63 -16.06 -27.70 -15.74
CA GLY A 63 -15.16 -28.32 -14.79
C GLY A 63 -14.71 -27.38 -13.68
N PHE A 64 -13.68 -27.82 -12.95
CA PHE A 64 -13.05 -27.04 -11.88
C PHE A 64 -11.82 -26.32 -12.41
N HIS A 65 -11.69 -25.06 -12.04
CA HIS A 65 -10.56 -24.21 -12.38
C HIS A 65 -9.98 -23.64 -11.09
N ILE A 66 -8.69 -23.82 -10.90
CA ILE A 66 -7.97 -23.32 -9.73
C ILE A 66 -6.75 -22.55 -10.21
N GLY A 67 -6.61 -21.31 -9.73
CA GLY A 67 -5.43 -20.48 -9.93
C GLY A 67 -4.77 -20.20 -8.59
N LEU A 68 -3.49 -20.53 -8.48
CA LEU A 68 -2.65 -20.19 -7.34
C LEU A 68 -1.57 -19.23 -7.82
N ASN A 69 -1.45 -18.07 -7.19
CA ASN A 69 -0.43 -17.11 -7.53
C ASN A 69 0.23 -16.60 -6.25
N ASP A 70 1.50 -16.27 -6.39
CA ASP A 70 2.27 -15.55 -5.40
C ASP A 70 3.05 -14.44 -6.08
N GLN A 71 3.22 -13.34 -5.37
CA GLN A 71 3.96 -12.19 -5.85
C GLN A 71 4.93 -11.72 -4.77
N MET A 72 6.04 -11.18 -5.22
CA MET A 72 7.00 -10.46 -4.39
C MET A 72 7.02 -9.01 -4.86
N ALA A 73 6.92 -8.05 -3.93
CA ALA A 73 6.96 -6.65 -4.29
C ALA A 73 7.98 -5.89 -3.43
N LYS A 74 8.82 -5.12 -4.12
CA LYS A 74 9.67 -4.11 -3.49
C LYS A 74 9.30 -2.75 -4.05
N GLN A 75 9.01 -1.80 -3.18
CA GLN A 75 8.68 -0.44 -3.56
C GLN A 75 9.59 0.54 -2.82
N THR A 76 10.13 1.50 -3.55
CA THR A 76 10.85 2.64 -3.01
C THR A 76 10.00 3.88 -3.22
N ARG A 77 9.87 4.69 -2.19
CA ARG A 77 9.14 5.95 -2.24
C ARG A 77 10.06 7.09 -1.83
N THR A 78 10.28 8.04 -2.74
CA THR A 78 11.05 9.25 -2.47
C THR A 78 10.09 10.43 -2.29
N ILE A 79 10.23 11.13 -1.18
CA ILE A 79 9.43 12.32 -0.84
C ILE A 79 10.40 13.49 -0.77
N THR A 80 10.25 14.45 -1.67
CA THR A 80 11.00 15.70 -1.65
C THR A 80 10.18 16.74 -0.89
N SER A 81 10.76 17.33 0.14
CA SER A 81 10.11 18.35 0.96
C SER A 81 10.99 19.60 1.04
N THR A 82 10.38 20.75 0.83
CA THR A 82 11.05 22.05 0.90
C THR A 82 10.50 22.84 2.08
N TYR A 83 11.40 23.26 2.96
CA TYR A 83 11.10 24.11 4.11
C TYR A 83 12.34 24.86 4.54
N ALA A 84 12.27 26.18 4.63
CA ALA A 84 13.44 27.02 4.90
C ALA A 84 14.26 26.60 6.15
N PRO A 85 13.65 26.23 7.28
CA PRO A 85 14.39 25.77 8.45
C PRO A 85 15.20 24.47 8.25
N PHE A 86 14.95 23.67 7.22
CA PHE A 86 15.77 22.50 6.94
C PHE A 86 17.23 22.85 6.65
N ALA A 87 17.50 24.07 6.17
CA ALA A 87 18.84 24.59 5.93
C ALA A 87 19.69 24.67 7.21
N MET A 88 19.07 24.63 8.39
CA MET A 88 19.75 24.66 9.70
C MET A 88 20.04 23.25 10.22
N GLY A 89 19.60 22.20 9.53
CA GLY A 89 19.89 20.81 9.90
C GLY A 89 21.35 20.47 9.68
N ALA A 90 22.01 19.87 10.68
CA ALA A 90 23.41 19.46 10.61
C ALA A 90 23.70 18.48 9.46
N GLN A 91 22.71 17.69 9.07
CA GLN A 91 22.84 16.71 7.98
C GLN A 91 22.57 17.29 6.58
N ASN A 92 22.05 18.52 6.50
CA ASN A 92 21.72 19.18 5.23
C ASN A 92 21.99 20.68 5.28
N PRO A 93 23.19 21.10 5.68
CA PRO A 93 23.48 22.50 5.97
C PRO A 93 23.32 23.37 4.72
N GLY A 94 22.56 24.45 4.85
CA GLY A 94 22.33 25.42 3.79
C GLY A 94 21.27 25.03 2.73
N ALA A 95 20.76 23.80 2.75
CA ALA A 95 19.75 23.36 1.80
C ALA A 95 18.34 23.31 2.41
N ALA A 96 17.44 24.13 1.89
CA ALA A 96 16.03 24.16 2.31
C ALA A 96 15.20 22.97 1.77
N THR A 97 15.76 22.22 0.82
CA THR A 97 15.09 21.05 0.22
C THR A 97 15.80 19.79 0.64
N LYS A 98 15.03 18.80 1.10
CA LYS A 98 15.54 17.51 1.55
C LYS A 98 14.70 16.38 0.97
N GLU A 99 15.37 15.27 0.64
CA GLU A 99 14.76 14.05 0.17
C GLU A 99 14.70 13.01 1.28
N TYR A 100 13.53 12.38 1.42
CA TYR A 100 13.26 11.29 2.35
C TYR A 100 12.94 10.05 1.55
N LYS A 101 13.72 9.00 1.73
CA LYS A 101 13.57 7.76 1.01
C LYS A 101 13.00 6.70 1.92
N GLY A 102 11.80 6.21 1.56
CA GLY A 102 11.14 5.10 2.23
C GLY A 102 11.20 3.86 1.37
N GLU A 103 11.47 2.71 1.99
CA GLU A 103 11.47 1.41 1.33
C GLU A 103 10.46 0.48 1.99
N VAL A 104 9.74 -0.28 1.17
CA VAL A 104 8.81 -1.31 1.62
C VAL A 104 9.09 -2.58 0.82
N PHE A 105 9.11 -3.69 1.52
CA PHE A 105 9.30 -5.01 0.93
C PHE A 105 8.23 -5.97 1.44
N SER A 106 7.53 -6.61 0.52
CA SER A 106 6.60 -7.69 0.81
C SER A 106 7.07 -8.94 0.09
N PRO A 107 7.57 -9.94 0.82
CA PRO A 107 8.13 -11.14 0.20
C PRO A 107 7.08 -12.08 -0.37
N VAL A 108 5.86 -12.06 0.16
CA VAL A 108 4.78 -12.98 -0.21
C VAL A 108 3.46 -12.21 -0.27
N ILE A 109 2.83 -12.23 -1.44
CA ILE A 109 1.50 -11.66 -1.68
C ILE A 109 0.68 -12.72 -2.39
N PRO A 110 0.03 -13.62 -1.64
CA PRO A 110 -0.67 -14.76 -2.23
C PRO A 110 -2.02 -14.36 -2.80
N SER A 111 -2.43 -15.07 -3.84
CA SER A 111 -3.81 -15.07 -4.31
C SER A 111 -4.26 -16.46 -4.77
N VAL A 112 -5.52 -16.75 -4.51
CA VAL A 112 -6.17 -18.02 -4.87
C VAL A 112 -7.46 -17.70 -5.60
N HIS A 113 -7.63 -18.28 -6.76
CA HIS A 113 -8.84 -18.19 -7.55
C HIS A 113 -9.43 -19.58 -7.72
N PHE A 114 -10.72 -19.70 -7.52
CA PHE A 114 -11.49 -20.92 -7.74
C PHE A 114 -12.69 -20.61 -8.62
N ALA A 115 -12.92 -21.42 -9.64
CA ALA A 115 -14.14 -21.40 -10.41
C ALA A 115 -14.60 -22.83 -10.71
N TRP A 116 -15.89 -23.05 -10.62
CA TRP A 116 -16.56 -24.25 -11.11
C TRP A 116 -17.62 -23.84 -12.12
N LYS A 117 -17.56 -24.44 -13.27
CA LYS A 117 -18.52 -24.18 -14.35
C LYS A 117 -19.17 -25.46 -14.81
N HIS A 118 -20.46 -25.43 -15.00
CA HIS A 118 -21.24 -26.51 -15.57
C HIS A 118 -22.43 -25.97 -16.39
N ASN A 119 -22.42 -26.21 -17.68
CA ASN A 119 -23.42 -25.68 -18.62
C ASN A 119 -23.56 -24.15 -18.49
N ARG A 120 -24.72 -23.68 -17.97
CA ARG A 120 -25.01 -22.25 -17.77
C ARG A 120 -24.68 -21.73 -16.37
N TRP A 121 -24.23 -22.61 -15.47
CA TRP A 121 -23.94 -22.27 -14.11
C TRP A 121 -22.45 -22.10 -13.90
N ALA A 122 -22.10 -21.04 -13.21
CA ALA A 122 -20.74 -20.85 -12.74
C ALA A 122 -20.76 -20.39 -11.28
N VAL A 123 -19.89 -20.97 -10.46
CA VAL A 123 -19.62 -20.56 -9.08
C VAL A 123 -18.16 -20.23 -8.98
N MET A 124 -17.84 -19.12 -8.36
CA MET A 124 -16.46 -18.65 -8.24
C MET A 124 -16.19 -18.05 -6.88
N ALA A 125 -14.96 -18.15 -6.46
CA ALA A 125 -14.44 -17.54 -5.24
C ALA A 125 -12.99 -17.12 -5.45
N GLY A 126 -12.60 -15.99 -4.87
CA GLY A 126 -11.22 -15.50 -4.91
C GLY A 126 -10.81 -14.94 -3.57
N ILE A 127 -9.59 -15.22 -3.19
CA ILE A 127 -8.93 -14.64 -2.02
C ILE A 127 -7.62 -14.03 -2.51
N GLY A 128 -7.39 -12.78 -2.18
CA GLY A 128 -6.15 -12.09 -2.54
C GLY A 128 -5.93 -10.85 -1.70
N VAL A 129 -4.70 -10.41 -1.66
CA VAL A 129 -4.27 -9.22 -0.92
C VAL A 129 -4.36 -8.00 -1.83
N ASN A 130 -5.33 -7.12 -1.58
CA ASN A 130 -5.54 -5.92 -2.38
C ASN A 130 -4.67 -4.74 -1.94
N GLY A 131 -4.09 -4.80 -0.75
CA GLY A 131 -3.21 -3.76 -0.23
C GLY A 131 -2.89 -3.97 1.24
N GLY A 132 -2.00 -3.14 1.76
CA GLY A 132 -1.53 -3.25 3.13
C GLY A 132 -0.38 -4.26 3.28
N GLY A 133 -0.07 -4.61 4.52
CA GLY A 133 0.86 -5.71 4.85
C GLY A 133 2.35 -5.41 4.65
N GLY A 134 2.75 -4.17 4.42
CA GLY A 134 4.15 -3.77 4.35
C GLY A 134 4.59 -2.95 5.55
N SER A 135 5.86 -3.06 5.93
CA SER A 135 6.52 -2.12 6.82
C SER A 135 7.26 -1.10 5.96
N LEU A 136 6.88 0.15 6.06
CA LEU A 136 7.54 1.25 5.35
C LEU A 136 8.53 1.91 6.30
N GLU A 137 9.81 1.90 5.93
CA GLU A 137 10.89 2.43 6.75
C GLU A 137 11.52 3.65 6.06
N PHE A 138 11.57 4.75 6.79
CA PHE A 138 12.28 5.97 6.41
C PHE A 138 13.49 6.15 7.32
N ASN A 139 14.66 5.78 6.84
CA ASN A 139 15.88 5.84 7.63
C ASN A 139 16.36 7.27 7.95
N ASN A 140 15.92 8.24 7.17
CA ASN A 140 16.30 9.65 7.31
C ASN A 140 15.14 10.52 7.83
N GLY A 141 14.15 9.91 8.50
CA GLY A 141 12.98 10.61 8.97
C GLY A 141 11.94 10.89 7.86
N LEU A 142 11.04 11.80 8.13
CA LEU A 142 10.00 12.24 7.19
C LEU A 142 9.80 13.75 7.32
N GLY A 143 9.66 14.45 6.21
CA GLY A 143 9.57 15.91 6.16
C GLY A 143 8.45 16.50 7.02
N SER A 144 7.31 15.81 7.17
CA SER A 144 6.20 16.25 8.03
C SER A 144 6.59 16.33 9.51
N PHE A 145 7.40 15.37 9.99
CA PHE A 145 7.88 15.35 11.37
C PHE A 145 9.04 16.32 11.56
N GLU A 146 10.03 16.29 10.66
CA GLU A 146 11.18 17.18 10.74
C GLU A 146 10.77 18.66 10.71
N ARG A 147 9.70 18.98 10.00
CA ARG A 147 9.14 20.33 9.95
C ARG A 147 8.69 20.84 11.33
N GLN A 148 8.10 19.98 12.14
CA GLN A 148 7.65 20.35 13.50
C GLN A 148 8.86 20.59 14.41
N PHE A 149 9.90 19.77 14.32
CA PHE A 149 11.10 19.91 15.15
C PHE A 149 12.00 21.05 14.69
N SER A 150 12.14 21.30 13.40
CA SER A 150 12.97 22.38 12.87
C SER A 150 12.40 23.79 13.07
N ALA A 151 11.11 23.92 13.35
CA ALA A 151 10.47 25.19 13.59
C ALA A 151 10.98 25.87 14.87
N LEU A 152 11.23 25.11 15.94
CA LEU A 152 11.71 25.65 17.23
C LEU A 152 13.14 26.18 17.15
N PRO A 153 14.15 25.44 16.64
CA PRO A 153 15.48 25.96 16.40
C PRO A 153 15.49 27.19 15.48
N ALA A 154 14.65 27.22 14.46
CA ALA A 154 14.51 28.38 13.58
C ALA A 154 14.02 29.62 14.31
N ALA A 155 13.02 29.49 15.17
CA ALA A 155 12.52 30.60 15.99
C ALA A 155 13.58 31.09 16.99
N ILE A 156 14.30 30.16 17.65
CA ILE A 156 15.40 30.49 18.57
C ILE A 156 16.53 31.20 17.84
N SER A 157 16.89 30.75 16.64
CA SER A 157 17.93 31.40 15.82
C SER A 157 17.55 32.82 15.39
N GLN A 158 16.28 33.07 15.06
CA GLN A 158 15.79 34.41 14.72
C GLN A 158 15.89 35.35 15.93
N LEU A 159 15.48 34.87 17.11
CA LEU A 159 15.61 35.62 18.37
C LEU A 159 17.06 35.85 18.73
N GLY A 160 17.92 34.82 18.59
CA GLY A 160 19.36 34.92 18.87
C GLY A 160 20.06 35.92 17.94
N ALA A 161 19.72 35.91 16.65
CA ALA A 161 20.27 36.87 15.69
C ALA A 161 19.91 38.32 16.05
N ALA A 162 18.71 38.57 16.56
CA ALA A 162 18.30 39.88 17.09
C ALA A 162 19.08 40.31 18.32
N MET A 163 19.69 39.35 19.03
CA MET A 163 20.53 39.55 20.21
C MET A 163 22.05 39.46 19.91
N GLY A 164 22.45 39.34 18.64
CA GLY A 164 23.84 39.19 18.20
C GLY A 164 24.43 37.82 18.44
N LEU A 165 23.62 36.78 18.67
CA LEU A 165 24.08 35.40 18.87
C LEU A 165 24.11 34.64 17.54
N SER A 166 25.00 33.66 17.44
CA SER A 166 25.11 32.80 16.28
C SER A 166 23.90 31.88 16.15
N ALA A 167 23.51 31.56 14.90
CA ALA A 167 22.46 30.60 14.63
C ALA A 167 22.81 29.21 15.18
N SER A 168 21.85 28.56 15.84
CA SER A 168 22.02 27.19 16.31
C SER A 168 21.60 26.20 15.22
N GLN A 169 22.43 25.17 15.02
CA GLN A 169 22.09 24.03 14.18
C GLN A 169 21.33 23.00 15.03
N TYR A 170 20.43 22.27 14.39
CA TYR A 170 19.82 21.08 15.00
C TYR A 170 20.37 19.83 14.35
N ASP A 171 20.56 18.79 15.16
CA ASP A 171 20.87 17.44 14.68
C ASP A 171 19.66 16.55 14.91
N MET A 172 19.24 15.85 13.87
CA MET A 172 18.08 14.98 13.92
C MET A 172 18.41 13.65 13.25
N ASN A 173 18.64 12.65 14.08
CA ASN A 173 18.79 11.27 13.65
C ASN A 173 17.50 10.52 13.98
N MET A 174 16.55 10.54 13.08
CA MET A 174 15.23 9.94 13.26
C MET A 174 14.99 8.83 12.24
N GLN A 175 14.67 7.65 12.73
CA GLN A 175 14.12 6.56 11.92
C GLN A 175 12.62 6.47 12.18
N LEU A 176 11.85 6.36 11.10
CA LEU A 176 10.41 6.21 11.17
C LEU A 176 9.99 4.92 10.48
N THR A 177 9.28 4.08 11.22
CA THR A 177 8.70 2.85 10.69
C THR A 177 7.20 2.93 10.77
N GLY A 178 6.54 2.82 9.63
CA GLY A 178 5.09 2.70 9.52
C GLY A 178 4.70 1.26 9.20
N LYS A 179 3.75 0.72 9.93
CA LYS A 179 3.11 -0.57 9.60
C LYS A 179 1.66 -0.32 9.24
N SER A 180 1.21 -0.97 8.18
CA SER A 180 -0.18 -0.94 7.73
C SER A 180 -0.77 -2.35 7.69
#